data_4a252ad12ac9aee4b0cbe55b8f5aefc9
#
_entry.id   4a252ad12ac9aee4b0cbe55b8f5aefc9
#
_cell.length_a   1.000
_cell.length_b   1.000
_cell.length_c   1.000
_cell.angle_alpha   90.00
_cell.angle_beta   90.00
_cell.angle_gamma   90.00
#
_symmetry.space_group_name_H-M   'P 1'
#
loop_
_entity.id
_entity.type
_entity.pdbx_description
1 polymer ?
#
loop_
_entity_poly.entity_id
_entity_poly.type
_entity_poly.pdbx_seq_one_letter_code
_entity_poly.pdbx_strand_id
1 'polypeptide(L)'
;VLCNENNWDYISKCCPEDIVISHLAEPYSRFDMITLSRRLPIHFIIECCANYKWDMSIVLSRNDITKEQAQELMLCDENASVEWDWEIVEPFLDVDFVINNIERLNIDFYNLTSWLPSDHQDLIVKHCEKRWNWLFVAKEADVKLVTDSIDLIKDYIAAYTNILLDRIFTDPEFVKSIVSNKSFAEVIKVIKSNGQLNSYNLGFKSNYIWSDDLIKYLEDCNLLSWKTIGTVKGFAQFPYVEWTPEFFKKYHHKIDTPDDFSYISEKVSDLALIKE
;
A
#
# COMPACT_ATOMS: atom_id res chain seq x y z
N VAL A 1 13.99 36.04 43.58
CA VAL A 1 13.74 36.57 42.23
C VAL A 1 12.24 36.51 42.03
N LEU A 2 11.58 37.68 41.90
CA LEU A 2 10.13 37.77 41.71
C LEU A 2 9.78 37.21 40.33
N CYS A 3 9.21 36.00 40.32
CA CYS A 3 8.55 35.43 39.11
C CYS A 3 7.31 36.28 38.85
N ASN A 4 7.44 37.34 38.05
CA ASN A 4 6.32 38.09 37.53
C ASN A 4 5.57 37.16 36.58
N GLU A 5 4.23 37.10 36.64
CA GLU A 5 3.37 36.16 35.87
C GLU A 5 3.61 36.18 34.35
N ASN A 6 4.37 37.13 33.84
CA ASN A 6 4.69 37.28 32.42
C ASN A 6 6.06 36.74 31.99
N ASN A 7 6.76 35.97 32.82
CA ASN A 7 8.15 35.59 32.53
C ASN A 7 8.41 34.10 32.44
N TRP A 8 7.36 33.25 32.34
CA TRP A 8 7.49 31.81 32.27
C TRP A 8 8.24 31.33 31.02
N ASP A 9 8.06 32.04 29.92
CA ASP A 9 8.79 31.80 28.68
C ASP A 9 10.29 32.03 28.85
N TYR A 10 10.67 33.11 29.51
CA TYR A 10 12.09 33.35 29.84
C TYR A 10 12.64 32.33 30.84
N ILE A 11 11.86 31.97 31.87
CA ILE A 11 12.25 30.97 32.85
C ILE A 11 12.44 29.61 32.17
N SER A 12 11.53 29.19 31.26
CA SER A 12 11.66 27.97 30.47
C SER A 12 12.92 27.95 29.62
N LYS A 13 13.38 29.10 29.13
CA LYS A 13 14.58 29.23 28.29
C LYS A 13 15.90 29.27 29.09
N CYS A 14 15.90 29.96 30.22
CA CYS A 14 17.14 30.38 30.86
C CYS A 14 17.40 29.75 32.27
N CYS A 15 16.35 29.21 32.93
CA CYS A 15 16.51 28.66 34.26
C CYS A 15 17.31 27.33 34.20
N PRO A 16 18.21 27.05 35.16
CA PRO A 16 18.86 25.75 35.26
C PRO A 16 17.87 24.59 35.31
N GLU A 17 18.22 23.45 34.69
CA GLU A 17 17.31 22.31 34.50
C GLU A 17 16.84 21.71 35.83
N ASP A 18 17.71 21.57 36.81
CA ASP A 18 17.38 21.10 38.14
C ASP A 18 16.34 21.95 38.85
N ILE A 19 16.39 23.27 38.65
CA ILE A 19 15.40 24.21 39.19
C ILE A 19 14.09 24.05 38.47
N VAL A 20 14.10 23.94 37.11
CA VAL A 20 12.88 23.74 36.33
C VAL A 20 12.19 22.45 36.75
N ILE A 21 12.96 21.34 36.83
CA ILE A 21 12.47 20.03 37.23
C ILE A 21 11.82 20.06 38.62
N SER A 22 12.47 20.71 39.59
CA SER A 22 11.93 20.79 40.94
C SER A 22 10.63 21.57 41.09
N HIS A 23 10.33 22.46 40.12
CA HIS A 23 9.14 23.30 40.14
C HIS A 23 8.11 22.93 39.09
N LEU A 24 8.38 21.92 38.25
CA LEU A 24 7.50 21.53 37.17
C LEU A 24 6.12 21.05 37.67
N ALA A 25 6.10 20.35 38.79
CA ALA A 25 4.90 19.82 39.43
C ALA A 25 4.09 20.86 40.22
N GLU A 26 4.56 22.11 40.34
CA GLU A 26 3.84 23.10 41.09
C GLU A 26 2.56 23.57 40.35
N PRO A 27 1.40 23.69 41.03
CA PRO A 27 0.12 23.93 40.39
C PRO A 27 0.02 25.31 39.72
N TYR A 28 0.95 26.18 39.96
CA TYR A 28 0.99 27.53 39.38
C TYR A 28 2.06 27.69 38.29
N SER A 29 2.82 26.64 38.01
CA SER A 29 3.82 26.71 36.97
C SER A 29 3.19 26.78 35.57
N ARG A 30 3.66 27.71 34.75
CA ARG A 30 3.20 27.94 33.37
C ARG A 30 4.39 27.87 32.44
N PHE A 31 5.15 26.82 32.56
CA PHE A 31 6.31 26.58 31.70
C PHE A 31 5.89 26.43 30.21
N ASP A 32 6.72 26.96 29.33
CA ASP A 32 6.61 26.70 27.91
C ASP A 32 7.09 25.26 27.61
N MET A 33 6.16 24.34 27.46
CA MET A 33 6.44 22.94 27.23
C MET A 33 7.18 22.69 25.92
N ILE A 34 6.99 23.54 24.90
CA ILE A 34 7.75 23.48 23.64
C ILE A 34 9.24 23.71 23.90
N THR A 35 9.55 24.74 24.67
CA THR A 35 10.95 25.02 25.06
C THR A 35 11.52 23.92 25.95
N LEU A 36 10.75 23.40 26.89
CA LEU A 36 11.22 22.33 27.79
C LEU A 36 11.42 21.00 27.04
N SER A 37 10.58 20.69 26.07
CA SER A 37 10.76 19.50 25.19
C SER A 37 12.09 19.52 24.43
N ARG A 38 12.62 20.71 24.12
CA ARG A 38 13.94 20.87 23.49
C ARG A 38 15.12 20.75 24.45
N ARG A 39 14.91 21.12 25.73
CA ARG A 39 16.00 21.33 26.66
C ARG A 39 16.19 20.24 27.68
N LEU A 40 15.08 19.74 28.25
CA LEU A 40 15.20 18.80 29.37
C LEU A 40 15.81 17.48 28.95
N PRO A 41 16.53 16.80 29.85
CA PRO A 41 17.12 15.50 29.55
C PRO A 41 16.07 14.49 29.10
N ILE A 42 16.38 13.70 28.08
CA ILE A 42 15.46 12.70 27.50
C ILE A 42 14.96 11.72 28.55
N HIS A 43 15.84 11.22 29.42
CA HIS A 43 15.44 10.29 30.50
C HIS A 43 14.37 10.89 31.42
N PHE A 44 14.46 12.18 31.73
CA PHE A 44 13.45 12.86 32.53
C PHE A 44 12.11 12.99 31.78
N ILE A 45 12.16 13.30 30.48
CA ILE A 45 10.94 13.36 29.65
C ILE A 45 10.26 11.99 29.60
N ILE A 46 11.01 10.91 29.50
CA ILE A 46 10.49 9.54 29.53
C ILE A 46 9.83 9.23 30.88
N GLU A 47 10.51 9.50 31.98
CA GLU A 47 9.98 9.26 33.34
C GLU A 47 8.68 10.03 33.62
N CYS A 48 8.52 11.17 32.99
CA CYS A 48 7.39 12.08 33.20
C CYS A 48 6.47 12.19 31.97
N CYS A 49 6.56 11.30 31.00
CA CYS A 49 5.79 11.42 29.75
C CYS A 49 4.27 11.46 30.00
N ALA A 50 3.79 10.72 31.00
CA ALA A 50 2.38 10.70 31.39
C ALA A 50 1.93 11.93 32.20
N ASN A 51 2.86 12.70 32.76
CA ASN A 51 2.51 13.77 33.67
C ASN A 51 2.37 15.13 33.01
N TYR A 52 2.98 15.32 31.84
CA TYR A 52 3.06 16.62 31.17
C TYR A 52 2.81 16.47 29.64
N LYS A 53 2.25 17.50 29.06
CA LYS A 53 2.01 17.59 27.61
C LYS A 53 3.28 18.02 26.87
N TRP A 54 4.20 17.10 26.68
CA TRP A 54 5.39 17.33 25.88
C TRP A 54 5.06 17.49 24.40
N ASP A 55 5.86 18.30 23.71
CA ASP A 55 5.83 18.31 22.24
C ASP A 55 6.69 17.15 21.73
N MET A 56 6.05 16.01 21.47
CA MET A 56 6.74 14.79 21.08
C MET A 56 7.42 14.87 19.71
N SER A 57 6.90 15.70 18.79
CA SER A 57 7.55 15.95 17.51
C SER A 57 8.92 16.61 17.71
N ILE A 58 9.00 17.54 18.65
CA ILE A 58 10.26 18.17 19.03
C ILE A 58 11.17 17.18 19.74
N VAL A 59 10.65 16.40 20.68
CA VAL A 59 11.45 15.44 21.44
C VAL A 59 12.10 14.41 20.53
N LEU A 60 11.31 13.82 19.61
CA LEU A 60 11.81 12.81 18.67
C LEU A 60 12.74 13.39 17.58
N SER A 61 12.64 14.69 17.29
CA SER A 61 13.55 15.36 16.36
C SER A 61 14.90 15.74 16.94
N ARG A 62 15.17 15.41 18.21
CA ARG A 62 16.44 15.75 18.88
C ARG A 62 17.55 14.80 18.45
N ASN A 63 18.77 15.34 18.37
CA ASN A 63 19.95 14.56 17.99
C ASN A 63 20.51 13.67 19.12
N ASP A 64 20.05 13.87 20.36
CA ASP A 64 20.50 13.15 21.54
C ASP A 64 19.55 12.02 21.98
N ILE A 65 18.48 11.79 21.23
CA ILE A 65 17.56 10.67 21.49
C ILE A 65 18.08 9.39 20.83
N THR A 66 18.05 8.28 21.59
CA THR A 66 18.34 6.95 21.04
C THR A 66 17.08 6.30 20.47
N LYS A 67 17.27 5.26 19.66
CA LYS A 67 16.16 4.47 19.12
C LYS A 67 15.28 3.87 20.22
N GLU A 68 15.90 3.29 21.22
CA GLU A 68 15.20 2.65 22.34
C GLU A 68 14.38 3.67 23.14
N GLN A 69 14.93 4.85 23.37
CA GLN A 69 14.24 5.95 24.05
C GLN A 69 13.04 6.46 23.25
N ALA A 70 13.20 6.58 21.93
CA ALA A 70 12.09 6.97 21.04
C ALA A 70 10.96 5.92 21.04
N GLN A 71 11.32 4.64 20.96
CA GLN A 71 10.37 3.53 21.04
C GLN A 71 9.63 3.49 22.37
N GLU A 72 10.31 3.74 23.49
CA GLU A 72 9.72 3.84 24.82
C GLU A 72 8.70 4.98 24.91
N LEU A 73 9.03 6.15 24.37
CA LEU A 73 8.11 7.29 24.29
C LEU A 73 6.88 7.02 23.42
N MET A 74 7.07 6.31 22.31
CA MET A 74 5.95 5.95 21.42
C MET A 74 4.96 4.98 22.08
N LEU A 75 5.41 4.17 23.04
CA LEU A 75 4.59 3.22 23.78
C LEU A 75 4.03 3.76 25.11
N CYS A 76 4.36 4.98 25.47
CA CYS A 76 3.77 5.64 26.64
C CYS A 76 2.26 5.76 26.44
N ASP A 77 1.46 5.32 27.42
CA ASP A 77 0.01 5.25 27.32
C ASP A 77 -0.64 6.62 27.04
N GLU A 78 -0.07 7.70 27.56
CA GLU A 78 -0.53 9.06 27.32
C GLU A 78 -0.32 9.49 25.85
N ASN A 79 0.61 8.87 25.17
CA ASN A 79 0.91 9.10 23.76
C ASN A 79 0.13 8.17 22.82
N ALA A 80 -0.66 7.23 23.35
CA ALA A 80 -1.44 6.28 22.54
C ALA A 80 -2.44 6.96 21.60
N SER A 81 -2.89 8.18 21.91
CA SER A 81 -3.77 8.99 21.07
C SER A 81 -3.03 9.94 20.12
N VAL A 82 -1.69 10.02 20.22
CA VAL A 82 -0.89 10.88 19.34
C VAL A 82 -0.76 10.19 18.00
N GLU A 83 -1.24 10.84 16.94
CA GLU A 83 -0.96 10.42 15.56
C GLU A 83 0.48 10.85 15.23
N TRP A 84 1.36 9.87 15.13
CA TRP A 84 2.77 10.12 14.89
C TRP A 84 3.04 10.48 13.43
N ASP A 85 3.79 11.56 13.22
CA ASP A 85 4.27 11.93 11.90
C ASP A 85 5.29 10.88 11.43
N TRP A 86 5.01 10.26 10.28
CA TRP A 86 5.81 9.17 9.72
C TRP A 86 7.28 9.57 9.53
N GLU A 87 7.55 10.76 8.99
CA GLU A 87 8.90 11.23 8.72
C GLU A 87 9.74 11.35 10.01
N ILE A 88 9.07 11.59 11.15
CA ILE A 88 9.73 11.72 12.45
C ILE A 88 9.98 10.34 13.08
N VAL A 89 9.05 9.39 12.96
CA VAL A 89 9.15 8.11 13.67
C VAL A 89 9.84 7.01 12.89
N GLU A 90 9.79 7.04 11.55
CA GLU A 90 10.39 6.01 10.70
C GLU A 90 11.83 5.65 11.07
N PRO A 91 12.74 6.62 11.36
CA PRO A 91 14.14 6.31 11.73
C PRO A 91 14.29 5.46 12.99
N PHE A 92 13.27 5.44 13.84
CA PHE A 92 13.27 4.70 15.12
C PHE A 92 12.53 3.37 15.04
N LEU A 93 11.84 3.09 13.92
CA LEU A 93 11.12 1.83 13.75
C LEU A 93 12.09 0.69 13.37
N ASP A 94 11.78 -0.49 13.83
CA ASP A 94 12.23 -1.76 13.27
C ASP A 94 11.05 -2.74 13.21
N VAL A 95 11.24 -3.78 12.41
CA VAL A 95 10.17 -4.73 12.14
C VAL A 95 9.70 -5.43 13.42
N ASP A 96 10.62 -5.85 14.27
CA ASP A 96 10.28 -6.53 15.53
C ASP A 96 9.51 -5.61 16.48
N PHE A 97 9.91 -4.36 16.58
CA PHE A 97 9.19 -3.36 17.38
C PHE A 97 7.77 -3.16 16.88
N VAL A 98 7.59 -3.01 15.57
CA VAL A 98 6.26 -2.84 14.96
C VAL A 98 5.41 -4.08 15.18
N ILE A 99 5.91 -5.28 14.91
CA ILE A 99 5.18 -6.54 15.08
C ILE A 99 4.68 -6.70 16.53
N ASN A 100 5.56 -6.44 17.49
CA ASN A 100 5.26 -6.64 18.90
C ASN A 100 4.30 -5.59 19.47
N ASN A 101 4.15 -4.45 18.82
CA ASN A 101 3.41 -3.31 19.37
C ASN A 101 2.32 -2.75 18.43
N ILE A 102 2.00 -3.40 17.34
CA ILE A 102 1.11 -2.90 16.28
C ILE A 102 -0.28 -2.46 16.80
N GLU A 103 -0.78 -3.11 17.84
CA GLU A 103 -2.07 -2.77 18.46
C GLU A 103 -2.02 -1.45 19.26
N ARG A 104 -0.85 -1.13 19.82
CA ARG A 104 -0.62 0.04 20.67
C ARG A 104 -0.14 1.25 19.88
N LEU A 105 0.49 1.01 18.72
CA LEU A 105 1.05 2.06 17.90
C LEU A 105 -0.04 2.80 17.12
N ASN A 106 -0.06 4.12 17.26
CA ASN A 106 -0.88 5.01 16.44
C ASN A 106 -0.01 5.71 15.40
N ILE A 107 0.54 4.91 14.48
CA ILE A 107 1.39 5.36 13.39
C ILE A 107 0.63 5.39 12.07
N ASP A 108 1.21 6.03 11.06
CA ASP A 108 0.64 6.06 9.73
C ASP A 108 0.79 4.69 9.03
N PHE A 109 -0.26 3.86 9.11
CA PHE A 109 -0.34 2.55 8.46
C PHE A 109 -0.28 2.64 6.94
N TYR A 110 -0.65 3.78 6.35
CA TYR A 110 -0.54 3.97 4.91
C TYR A 110 0.92 3.93 4.45
N ASN A 111 1.80 4.65 5.12
CA ASN A 111 3.23 4.63 4.86
C ASN A 111 3.89 3.32 5.32
N LEU A 112 3.46 2.77 6.46
CA LEU A 112 3.92 1.48 6.97
C LEU A 112 3.72 0.36 5.94
N THR A 113 2.69 0.41 5.11
CA THR A 113 2.41 -0.61 4.09
C THR A 113 3.59 -0.85 3.15
N SER A 114 4.22 0.22 2.67
CA SER A 114 5.37 0.13 1.75
C SER A 114 6.71 -0.09 2.46
N TRP A 115 6.75 0.21 3.74
CA TRP A 115 7.94 0.04 4.58
C TRP A 115 8.12 -1.41 5.06
N LEU A 116 7.02 -2.15 5.25
CA LEU A 116 7.08 -3.55 5.70
C LEU A 116 7.79 -4.43 4.66
N PRO A 117 8.79 -5.23 5.08
CA PRO A 117 9.37 -6.26 4.24
C PRO A 117 8.31 -7.29 3.76
N SER A 118 8.55 -7.89 2.60
CA SER A 118 7.60 -8.82 1.96
C SER A 118 7.25 -10.03 2.83
N ASP A 119 8.19 -10.52 3.63
CA ASP A 119 8.01 -11.65 4.56
C ASP A 119 7.17 -11.31 5.80
N HIS A 120 6.88 -10.02 6.03
CA HIS A 120 6.04 -9.55 7.13
C HIS A 120 4.73 -8.89 6.67
N GLN A 121 4.43 -8.91 5.38
CA GLN A 121 3.19 -8.33 4.85
C GLN A 121 1.91 -9.06 5.32
N ASP A 122 2.03 -10.25 5.92
CA ASP A 122 0.91 -10.94 6.58
C ASP A 122 0.27 -10.12 7.71
N LEU A 123 1.00 -9.15 8.30
CA LEU A 123 0.46 -8.18 9.26
C LEU A 123 -0.68 -7.35 8.68
N ILE A 124 -0.61 -7.01 7.37
CA ILE A 124 -1.66 -6.26 6.67
C ILE A 124 -2.99 -7.02 6.72
N VAL A 125 -2.91 -8.33 6.58
CA VAL A 125 -4.10 -9.20 6.62
C VAL A 125 -4.62 -9.39 8.04
N LYS A 126 -3.71 -9.59 8.99
CA LYS A 126 -4.06 -9.77 10.41
C LYS A 126 -4.74 -8.53 11.02
N HIS A 127 -4.38 -7.36 10.53
CA HIS A 127 -4.86 -6.06 11.00
C HIS A 127 -5.55 -5.27 9.88
N CYS A 128 -6.37 -5.97 9.07
CA CYS A 128 -7.02 -5.39 7.89
C CYS A 128 -7.94 -4.20 8.19
N GLU A 129 -8.36 -4.01 9.45
CA GLU A 129 -9.15 -2.86 9.93
C GLU A 129 -8.36 -1.56 10.01
N LYS A 130 -7.02 -1.61 9.97
CA LYS A 130 -6.16 -0.41 9.97
C LYS A 130 -6.19 0.28 8.60
N ARG A 131 -5.75 1.54 8.55
CA ARG A 131 -5.73 2.35 7.32
C ARG A 131 -4.52 2.04 6.43
N TRP A 132 -4.42 0.81 5.95
CA TRP A 132 -3.37 0.40 5.02
C TRP A 132 -3.47 1.09 3.65
N ASN A 133 -2.35 1.16 2.94
CA ASN A 133 -2.32 1.58 1.55
C ASN A 133 -2.79 0.43 0.63
N TRP A 134 -4.10 0.27 0.51
CA TRP A 134 -4.69 -0.78 -0.33
C TRP A 134 -4.34 -0.65 -1.81
N LEU A 135 -3.99 0.56 -2.26
CA LEU A 135 -3.45 0.78 -3.59
C LEU A 135 -2.11 0.08 -3.77
N PHE A 136 -1.21 0.24 -2.79
CA PHE A 136 0.08 -0.46 -2.77
C PHE A 136 -0.12 -1.97 -2.69
N VAL A 137 -1.00 -2.45 -1.82
CA VAL A 137 -1.30 -3.89 -1.69
C VAL A 137 -1.77 -4.47 -3.02
N ALA A 138 -2.70 -3.82 -3.70
CA ALA A 138 -3.20 -4.29 -4.99
C ALA A 138 -2.12 -4.33 -6.08
N LYS A 139 -1.16 -3.39 -6.04
CA LYS A 139 -0.17 -3.19 -7.09
C LYS A 139 1.14 -3.94 -6.84
N GLU A 140 1.67 -3.88 -5.63
CA GLU A 140 3.06 -4.24 -5.33
C GLU A 140 3.21 -5.38 -4.29
N ALA A 141 2.16 -5.66 -3.49
CA ALA A 141 2.28 -6.67 -2.44
C ALA A 141 2.57 -8.07 -3.03
N ASP A 142 3.15 -8.93 -2.22
CA ASP A 142 3.45 -10.31 -2.62
C ASP A 142 2.21 -11.01 -3.19
N VAL A 143 2.39 -11.70 -4.31
CA VAL A 143 1.31 -12.39 -5.02
C VAL A 143 0.59 -13.39 -4.12
N LYS A 144 1.36 -14.14 -3.33
CA LYS A 144 0.82 -15.13 -2.42
C LYS A 144 -0.03 -14.48 -1.32
N LEU A 145 0.43 -13.34 -0.78
CA LEU A 145 -0.35 -12.59 0.19
C LEU A 145 -1.73 -12.22 -0.37
N VAL A 146 -1.75 -11.63 -1.58
CA VAL A 146 -3.01 -11.20 -2.21
C VAL A 146 -3.93 -12.39 -2.49
N THR A 147 -3.39 -13.50 -3.01
CA THR A 147 -4.19 -14.67 -3.39
C THR A 147 -4.68 -15.48 -2.20
N ASP A 148 -3.85 -15.70 -1.20
CA ASP A 148 -4.18 -16.52 -0.03
C ASP A 148 -5.15 -15.80 0.92
N SER A 149 -5.14 -14.46 0.89
CA SER A 149 -5.92 -13.61 1.80
C SER A 149 -7.07 -12.88 1.13
N ILE A 150 -7.37 -13.19 -0.12
CA ILE A 150 -8.35 -12.43 -0.93
C ILE A 150 -9.73 -12.33 -0.29
N ASP A 151 -10.18 -13.36 0.43
CA ASP A 151 -11.47 -13.35 1.11
C ASP A 151 -11.57 -12.28 2.21
N LEU A 152 -10.45 -11.96 2.84
CA LEU A 152 -10.37 -10.96 3.90
C LEU A 152 -10.21 -9.54 3.35
N ILE A 153 -9.42 -9.39 2.27
CA ILE A 153 -9.03 -8.07 1.78
C ILE A 153 -9.81 -7.60 0.55
N LYS A 154 -10.65 -8.46 -0.06
CA LYS A 154 -11.37 -8.17 -1.31
C LYS A 154 -12.18 -6.87 -1.27
N ASP A 155 -12.83 -6.59 -0.13
CA ASP A 155 -13.67 -5.41 0.00
C ASP A 155 -12.85 -4.11 0.02
N TYR A 156 -11.62 -4.19 0.54
CA TYR A 156 -10.70 -3.07 0.59
C TYR A 156 -10.02 -2.81 -0.76
N ILE A 157 -9.63 -3.87 -1.47
CA ILE A 157 -8.95 -3.73 -2.77
C ILE A 157 -9.90 -3.61 -3.95
N ALA A 158 -11.20 -3.87 -3.78
CA ALA A 158 -12.20 -3.78 -4.86
C ALA A 158 -12.25 -2.38 -5.52
N ALA A 159 -11.97 -1.33 -4.75
CA ALA A 159 -11.88 0.04 -5.29
C ALA A 159 -10.67 0.23 -6.24
N TYR A 160 -9.67 -0.62 -6.18
CA TYR A 160 -8.43 -0.56 -6.97
C TYR A 160 -8.39 -1.58 -8.11
N THR A 161 -9.54 -1.96 -8.56
CA THR A 161 -9.80 -2.96 -9.58
C THR A 161 -8.94 -2.83 -10.83
N ASN A 162 -8.84 -1.61 -11.38
CA ASN A 162 -8.07 -1.38 -12.61
C ASN A 162 -6.59 -1.68 -12.43
N ILE A 163 -6.06 -1.43 -11.24
CA ILE A 163 -4.66 -1.69 -10.90
C ILE A 163 -4.42 -3.18 -10.75
N LEU A 164 -5.33 -3.87 -10.08
CA LEU A 164 -5.26 -5.32 -9.93
C LEU A 164 -5.35 -6.03 -11.29
N LEU A 165 -6.22 -5.54 -12.17
CA LEU A 165 -6.32 -6.02 -13.55
C LEU A 165 -5.04 -5.76 -14.33
N ASP A 166 -4.44 -4.58 -14.20
CA ASP A 166 -3.17 -4.26 -14.82
C ASP A 166 -2.09 -5.26 -14.42
N ARG A 167 -2.04 -5.62 -13.14
CA ARG A 167 -1.15 -6.64 -12.62
C ARG A 167 -1.41 -8.04 -13.22
N ILE A 168 -2.67 -8.43 -13.39
CA ILE A 168 -3.05 -9.69 -14.06
C ILE A 168 -2.43 -9.76 -15.48
N PHE A 169 -2.39 -8.64 -16.20
CA PHE A 169 -1.86 -8.61 -17.55
C PHE A 169 -0.34 -8.45 -17.65
N THR A 170 0.32 -8.01 -16.59
CA THR A 170 1.76 -7.73 -16.59
C THR A 170 2.60 -8.73 -15.81
N ASP A 171 1.97 -9.54 -14.94
CA ASP A 171 2.67 -10.48 -14.06
C ASP A 171 2.16 -11.93 -14.28
N PRO A 172 2.90 -12.77 -15.07
CA PRO A 172 2.51 -14.15 -15.34
C PRO A 172 2.45 -15.03 -14.08
N GLU A 173 3.28 -14.78 -13.06
CA GLU A 173 3.25 -15.54 -11.82
C GLU A 173 1.97 -15.21 -11.01
N PHE A 174 1.53 -13.96 -11.06
CA PHE A 174 0.24 -13.57 -10.51
C PHE A 174 -0.91 -14.33 -11.17
N VAL A 175 -0.91 -14.44 -12.51
CA VAL A 175 -1.92 -15.20 -13.25
C VAL A 175 -1.95 -16.65 -12.80
N LYS A 176 -0.81 -17.32 -12.73
CA LYS A 176 -0.72 -18.72 -12.27
C LYS A 176 -1.32 -18.92 -10.88
N SER A 177 -1.06 -17.99 -9.98
CA SER A 177 -1.57 -18.05 -8.59
C SER A 177 -3.08 -17.86 -8.52
N ILE A 178 -3.66 -16.95 -9.33
CA ILE A 178 -5.09 -16.64 -9.28
C ILE A 178 -5.97 -17.64 -10.04
N VAL A 179 -5.45 -18.30 -11.07
CA VAL A 179 -6.22 -19.26 -11.91
C VAL A 179 -6.84 -20.38 -11.08
N SER A 180 -6.16 -20.83 -10.04
CA SER A 180 -6.64 -21.87 -9.12
C SER A 180 -7.46 -21.33 -7.93
N ASN A 181 -7.49 -20.02 -7.72
CA ASN A 181 -8.13 -19.41 -6.57
C ASN A 181 -9.60 -19.05 -6.84
N LYS A 182 -10.53 -19.81 -6.25
CA LYS A 182 -11.97 -19.60 -6.44
C LYS A 182 -12.45 -18.25 -5.90
N SER A 183 -11.87 -17.78 -4.81
CA SER A 183 -12.23 -16.51 -4.20
C SER A 183 -11.85 -15.33 -5.07
N PHE A 184 -10.71 -15.44 -5.79
CA PHE A 184 -10.34 -14.42 -6.76
C PHE A 184 -11.32 -14.35 -7.93
N ALA A 185 -11.86 -15.48 -8.37
CA ALA A 185 -12.92 -15.51 -9.40
C ALA A 185 -14.18 -14.76 -8.96
N GLU A 186 -14.53 -14.80 -7.68
CA GLU A 186 -15.65 -14.00 -7.14
C GLU A 186 -15.33 -12.49 -7.16
N VAL A 187 -14.11 -12.09 -6.80
CA VAL A 187 -13.67 -10.68 -6.93
C VAL A 187 -13.85 -10.21 -8.38
N ILE A 188 -13.39 -10.99 -9.34
CA ILE A 188 -13.55 -10.67 -10.76
C ILE A 188 -15.03 -10.55 -11.16
N LYS A 189 -15.92 -11.40 -10.64
CA LYS A 189 -17.37 -11.29 -10.91
C LYS A 189 -17.96 -10.00 -10.33
N VAL A 190 -17.58 -9.60 -9.13
CA VAL A 190 -18.01 -8.34 -8.51
C VAL A 190 -17.55 -7.15 -9.36
N ILE A 191 -16.31 -7.16 -9.77
CA ILE A 191 -15.72 -6.17 -10.66
C ILE A 191 -16.53 -6.03 -11.96
N LYS A 192 -16.90 -7.16 -12.57
CA LYS A 192 -17.72 -7.21 -13.78
C LYS A 192 -19.13 -6.66 -13.56
N SER A 193 -19.78 -7.04 -12.45
CA SER A 193 -21.15 -6.60 -12.14
C SER A 193 -21.24 -5.09 -11.91
N ASN A 194 -20.19 -4.47 -11.44
CA ASN A 194 -20.12 -3.02 -11.23
C ASN A 194 -19.84 -2.21 -12.52
N GLY A 195 -19.79 -2.87 -13.68
CA GLY A 195 -19.57 -2.22 -14.98
C GLY A 195 -18.15 -1.65 -15.17
N GLN A 196 -17.26 -1.92 -14.24
CA GLN A 196 -15.87 -1.44 -14.28
C GLN A 196 -14.99 -2.26 -15.24
N LEU A 197 -15.40 -3.48 -15.56
CA LEU A 197 -14.80 -4.32 -16.59
C LEU A 197 -15.62 -4.20 -17.88
N ASN A 198 -15.34 -3.21 -18.67
CA ASN A 198 -15.70 -3.23 -20.07
C ASN A 198 -14.44 -3.53 -20.90
N SER A 199 -14.64 -4.12 -22.06
CA SER A 199 -13.60 -4.45 -23.02
C SER A 199 -12.68 -3.27 -23.40
N TYR A 200 -13.10 -2.05 -23.14
CA TYR A 200 -12.34 -0.83 -23.37
C TYR A 200 -11.22 -0.58 -22.35
N ASN A 201 -11.40 -1.05 -21.12
CA ASN A 201 -10.41 -0.80 -20.06
C ASN A 201 -9.23 -1.80 -20.08
N LEU A 202 -9.39 -2.93 -20.75
CA LEU A 202 -8.37 -3.97 -20.86
C LEU A 202 -7.33 -3.73 -21.97
N GLY A 203 -7.48 -2.67 -22.78
CA GLY A 203 -6.87 -2.62 -24.11
C GLY A 203 -5.69 -1.71 -24.33
N PHE A 204 -5.20 -0.95 -23.35
CA PHE A 204 -4.39 0.22 -23.70
C PHE A 204 -2.90 0.17 -23.33
N LYS A 205 -2.35 -0.97 -22.84
CA LYS A 205 -0.94 -1.03 -22.47
C LYS A 205 -0.14 -2.03 -23.29
N SER A 206 1.03 -1.60 -23.73
CA SER A 206 1.93 -2.28 -24.66
C SER A 206 2.70 -3.48 -24.08
N ASN A 207 2.56 -3.73 -22.78
CA ASN A 207 3.35 -4.71 -22.04
C ASN A 207 2.53 -5.90 -21.52
N TYR A 208 1.31 -6.10 -22.02
CA TYR A 208 0.48 -7.24 -21.62
C TYR A 208 1.03 -8.55 -22.16
N ILE A 209 1.12 -9.52 -21.28
CA ILE A 209 1.59 -10.87 -21.60
C ILE A 209 0.36 -11.77 -21.72
N TRP A 210 0.00 -12.14 -22.95
CA TRP A 210 -1.12 -13.03 -23.24
C TRP A 210 -0.67 -14.49 -23.13
N SER A 211 -0.60 -15.01 -21.91
CA SER A 211 -0.33 -16.43 -21.69
C SER A 211 -1.60 -17.26 -21.90
N ASP A 212 -1.41 -18.55 -22.21
CA ASP A 212 -2.53 -19.49 -22.33
C ASP A 212 -3.38 -19.58 -21.06
N ASP A 213 -2.73 -19.52 -19.89
CA ASP A 213 -3.40 -19.56 -18.60
C ASP A 213 -4.27 -18.31 -18.41
N LEU A 214 -3.78 -17.13 -18.80
CA LEU A 214 -4.54 -15.88 -18.75
C LEU A 214 -5.75 -15.94 -19.70
N ILE A 215 -5.55 -16.39 -20.95
CA ILE A 215 -6.63 -16.50 -21.93
C ILE A 215 -7.73 -17.44 -21.41
N LYS A 216 -7.35 -18.62 -20.96
CA LYS A 216 -8.29 -19.59 -20.41
C LYS A 216 -9.02 -19.03 -19.18
N TYR A 217 -8.30 -18.39 -18.27
CA TYR A 217 -8.90 -17.76 -17.10
C TYR A 217 -9.93 -16.70 -17.47
N LEU A 218 -9.61 -15.83 -18.42
CA LEU A 218 -10.52 -14.79 -18.90
C LEU A 218 -11.75 -15.37 -19.63
N GLU A 219 -11.58 -16.47 -20.39
CA GLU A 219 -12.69 -17.20 -20.99
C GLU A 219 -13.61 -17.81 -19.92
N ASP A 220 -13.05 -18.52 -18.97
CA ASP A 220 -13.77 -19.18 -17.87
C ASP A 220 -14.57 -18.16 -17.02
N CYS A 221 -14.03 -16.96 -16.86
CA CYS A 221 -14.69 -15.85 -16.17
C CYS A 221 -15.68 -15.08 -17.07
N ASN A 222 -15.84 -15.43 -18.36
CA ASN A 222 -16.61 -14.65 -19.34
C ASN A 222 -16.15 -13.18 -19.49
N LEU A 223 -14.86 -12.94 -19.36
CA LEU A 223 -14.25 -11.60 -19.48
C LEU A 223 -13.63 -11.38 -20.84
N LEU A 224 -13.26 -12.45 -21.52
CA LEU A 224 -12.69 -12.42 -22.86
C LEU A 224 -13.78 -12.57 -23.90
N SER A 225 -13.92 -11.58 -24.75
CA SER A 225 -14.74 -11.67 -25.96
C SER A 225 -13.84 -11.67 -27.18
N TRP A 226 -13.76 -12.81 -27.85
CA TRP A 226 -12.99 -12.93 -29.09
C TRP A 226 -13.53 -12.01 -30.19
N LYS A 227 -14.81 -11.70 -30.17
CA LYS A 227 -15.41 -10.67 -31.06
C LYS A 227 -14.82 -9.30 -30.86
N THR A 228 -14.42 -8.99 -29.60
CA THR A 228 -13.79 -7.70 -29.26
C THR A 228 -12.32 -7.73 -29.59
N ILE A 229 -11.65 -8.89 -29.42
CA ILE A 229 -10.24 -9.06 -29.77
C ILE A 229 -10.05 -9.11 -31.29
N GLY A 230 -11.01 -9.67 -32.00
CA GLY A 230 -10.95 -9.90 -33.44
C GLY A 230 -11.39 -8.75 -34.32
N THR A 231 -12.14 -7.74 -33.86
CA THR A 231 -12.60 -6.66 -34.73
C THR A 231 -11.50 -5.64 -35.03
N VAL A 232 -11.42 -5.16 -36.28
CA VAL A 232 -10.47 -4.12 -36.71
C VAL A 232 -10.56 -2.87 -35.80
N LYS A 233 -11.75 -2.54 -35.34
CA LYS A 233 -11.97 -1.49 -34.33
C LYS A 233 -11.50 -1.90 -32.98
N GLY A 234 -11.65 -3.17 -32.57
CA GLY A 234 -11.12 -3.73 -31.35
C GLY A 234 -9.58 -3.80 -31.38
N PHE A 235 -9.02 -4.30 -32.50
CA PHE A 235 -7.56 -4.41 -32.67
C PHE A 235 -6.84 -3.07 -32.80
N ALA A 236 -7.47 -2.03 -33.37
CA ALA A 236 -6.92 -0.68 -33.29
C ALA A 236 -6.81 -0.20 -31.83
N GLN A 237 -7.59 -0.78 -30.93
CA GLN A 237 -7.60 -0.50 -29.50
C GLN A 237 -6.76 -1.51 -28.68
N PHE A 238 -6.43 -2.68 -29.26
CA PHE A 238 -5.57 -3.72 -28.64
C PHE A 238 -4.32 -3.98 -29.52
N PRO A 239 -3.43 -3.00 -29.70
CA PRO A 239 -2.30 -3.12 -30.62
C PRO A 239 -1.24 -4.14 -30.17
N TYR A 240 -1.44 -4.88 -29.07
CA TYR A 240 -0.39 -5.54 -28.32
C TYR A 240 -0.54 -7.05 -28.17
N VAL A 241 -1.54 -7.67 -28.77
CA VAL A 241 -1.47 -9.11 -28.97
C VAL A 241 -0.43 -9.36 -30.07
N GLU A 242 0.73 -9.88 -29.70
CA GLU A 242 1.69 -10.32 -30.68
C GLU A 242 1.16 -11.61 -31.33
N TRP A 243 0.60 -11.47 -32.50
CA TRP A 243 0.11 -12.59 -33.30
C TRP A 243 1.30 -13.35 -33.87
N THR A 244 1.91 -14.22 -33.02
CA THR A 244 2.88 -15.19 -33.53
C THR A 244 2.16 -16.26 -34.36
N PRO A 245 2.86 -16.95 -35.28
CA PRO A 245 2.30 -18.08 -36.02
C PRO A 245 1.68 -19.15 -35.10
N GLU A 246 2.30 -19.43 -33.97
CA GLU A 246 1.83 -20.40 -32.97
C GLU A 246 0.54 -19.90 -32.30
N PHE A 247 0.49 -18.64 -31.91
CA PHE A 247 -0.70 -18.04 -31.29
C PHE A 247 -1.86 -18.04 -32.30
N PHE A 248 -1.60 -17.63 -33.55
CA PHE A 248 -2.61 -17.66 -34.60
C PHE A 248 -3.12 -19.08 -34.86
N LYS A 249 -2.23 -20.06 -35.03
CA LYS A 249 -2.59 -21.48 -35.25
C LYS A 249 -3.50 -22.01 -34.15
N LYS A 250 -3.27 -21.57 -32.91
CA LYS A 250 -4.04 -22.03 -31.74
C LYS A 250 -5.41 -21.40 -31.63
N TYR A 251 -5.54 -20.11 -31.94
CA TYR A 251 -6.73 -19.33 -31.64
C TYR A 251 -7.51 -18.81 -32.86
N HIS A 252 -7.05 -19.05 -34.09
CA HIS A 252 -7.74 -18.57 -35.31
C HIS A 252 -9.20 -19.02 -35.40
N HIS A 253 -9.54 -20.21 -34.91
CA HIS A 253 -10.90 -20.74 -34.92
C HIS A 253 -11.90 -20.00 -34.01
N LYS A 254 -11.37 -19.12 -33.14
CA LYS A 254 -12.16 -18.25 -32.27
C LYS A 254 -12.50 -16.91 -32.92
N ILE A 255 -11.95 -16.63 -34.10
CA ILE A 255 -12.06 -15.37 -34.82
C ILE A 255 -13.13 -15.53 -35.89
N ASP A 256 -14.25 -14.82 -35.76
CA ASP A 256 -15.46 -15.07 -36.54
C ASP A 256 -15.63 -14.17 -37.78
N THR A 257 -14.77 -13.15 -37.99
CA THR A 257 -15.02 -12.16 -39.04
C THR A 257 -13.90 -12.11 -40.11
N PRO A 258 -14.25 -11.99 -41.41
CA PRO A 258 -13.27 -11.90 -42.50
C PRO A 258 -12.34 -10.66 -42.38
N ASP A 259 -12.87 -9.56 -41.85
CA ASP A 259 -12.10 -8.31 -41.71
C ASP A 259 -10.98 -8.45 -40.70
N ASP A 260 -11.16 -9.29 -39.69
CA ASP A 260 -10.18 -9.58 -38.68
C ASP A 260 -9.02 -10.41 -39.20
N PHE A 261 -9.30 -11.34 -40.12
CA PHE A 261 -8.27 -12.12 -40.81
C PHE A 261 -7.37 -11.23 -41.69
N SER A 262 -7.91 -10.20 -42.33
CA SER A 262 -7.13 -9.27 -43.14
C SER A 262 -6.09 -8.53 -42.29
N TYR A 263 -6.51 -8.02 -41.13
CA TYR A 263 -5.60 -7.30 -40.22
C TYR A 263 -4.54 -8.22 -39.59
N ILE A 264 -4.94 -9.44 -39.19
CA ILE A 264 -4.02 -10.40 -38.58
C ILE A 264 -3.00 -10.87 -39.63
N SER A 265 -3.41 -11.05 -40.88
CA SER A 265 -2.55 -11.47 -41.97
C SER A 265 -1.41 -10.47 -42.26
N GLU A 266 -1.65 -9.19 -42.02
CA GLU A 266 -0.63 -8.16 -42.13
C GLU A 266 0.39 -8.23 -40.99
N LYS A 267 0.02 -8.83 -39.87
CA LYS A 267 0.88 -8.91 -38.66
C LYS A 267 1.63 -10.25 -38.57
N VAL A 268 1.09 -11.31 -39.16
CA VAL A 268 1.73 -12.63 -39.18
C VAL A 268 2.69 -12.69 -40.38
N SER A 269 3.96 -12.72 -40.09
CA SER A 269 5.03 -12.71 -41.13
C SER A 269 5.09 -13.97 -41.99
N ASP A 270 4.37 -15.03 -41.64
CA ASP A 270 4.34 -16.29 -42.38
C ASP A 270 2.97 -16.54 -43.02
N LEU A 271 2.85 -16.10 -44.26
CA LEU A 271 1.63 -16.24 -45.08
C LEU A 271 1.23 -17.72 -45.36
N ALA A 272 2.10 -18.68 -45.08
CA ALA A 272 1.80 -20.09 -45.28
C ALA A 272 0.75 -20.63 -44.29
N LEU A 273 0.69 -20.03 -43.08
CA LEU A 273 -0.24 -20.42 -42.03
C LEU A 273 -1.67 -19.91 -42.26
N ILE A 274 -1.84 -18.95 -43.17
CA ILE A 274 -3.15 -18.30 -43.41
C ILE A 274 -3.90 -19.05 -44.53
N LYS A 275 -3.26 -19.92 -45.29
CA LYS A 275 -3.85 -20.64 -46.43
C LYS A 275 -4.38 -22.03 -46.11
N GLU A 276 -4.17 -22.56 -44.90
CA GLU A 276 -4.80 -23.77 -44.39
C GLU A 276 -6.07 -23.46 -43.61
#